data_131008f3f374c905983af0e2dcff1e35
#
_entry.id   131008f3f374c905983af0e2dcff1e35
#
_cell.length_a   1.000
_cell.length_b   1.000
_cell.length_c   1.000
_cell.angle_alpha   90.00
_cell.angle_beta   90.00
_cell.angle_gamma   90.00
#
_symmetry.space_group_name_H-M   'P 1'
#
loop_
_entity.id
_entity.type
_entity.pdbx_description
1 polymer ?
#
loop_
_entity_poly.entity_id
_entity_poly.type
_entity_poly.pdbx_seq_one_letter_code
_entity_poly.pdbx_strand_id
1 'polypeptide(L)'
;MNREGEHSNGIGQVSVIMLRTKASCAFFLISMFLLSVQSPMLLADTEISETSGRAQTTWSGSVVLNNHYTIPVTDELVISPCTNVTMSSGVRIYVEGRITVEGTSTCPVYFDYSGGGDHMGIQFNSSSNGRGSKIDNASIIHATYGITVYGSDPYLANVTIWNPDDVGVDLFNSATPTIRNLVIDEAGQDWNFPTYWRYGIGL
;
A
#
# COMPACT_ATOMS: atom_id res chain seq x y z
N MET A 1 45.25 30.23 -51.54
CA MET A 1 43.85 30.42 -52.04
C MET A 1 43.00 29.47 -51.25
N ASN A 2 42.43 29.94 -50.15
CA ASN A 2 41.00 30.10 -49.78
C ASN A 2 40.17 28.83 -50.01
N ARG A 3 39.47 28.27 -49.01
CA ARG A 3 38.47 28.86 -48.10
C ARG A 3 38.16 27.88 -46.96
N GLU A 4 38.00 28.46 -45.82
CA GLU A 4 37.40 27.90 -44.63
C GLU A 4 35.92 27.52 -44.85
N GLY A 5 35.47 26.49 -44.18
CA GLY A 5 34.06 26.13 -44.07
C GLY A 5 33.76 25.72 -42.64
N GLU A 6 33.30 26.66 -41.83
CA GLU A 6 32.74 26.44 -40.49
C GLU A 6 31.49 25.59 -40.57
N HIS A 7 31.46 24.52 -39.81
CA HIS A 7 30.22 23.83 -39.46
C HIS A 7 29.79 24.22 -38.03
N SER A 8 28.84 25.14 -37.98
CA SER A 8 28.07 25.51 -36.80
C SER A 8 27.14 24.41 -36.39
N ASN A 9 27.39 23.81 -35.23
CA ASN A 9 26.43 22.93 -34.56
C ASN A 9 25.39 23.77 -33.81
N GLY A 10 24.22 23.92 -34.38
CA GLY A 10 23.06 24.52 -33.74
C GLY A 10 22.45 23.57 -32.68
N ILE A 11 22.71 23.89 -31.43
CA ILE A 11 21.97 23.25 -30.31
C ILE A 11 20.64 24.00 -30.20
N GLY A 12 19.56 23.29 -30.56
CA GLY A 12 18.20 23.79 -30.41
C GLY A 12 17.83 23.93 -28.93
N GLN A 13 17.69 25.19 -28.51
CA GLN A 13 17.07 25.49 -27.21
C GLN A 13 15.56 25.26 -27.29
N VAL A 14 15.05 24.36 -26.48
CA VAL A 14 13.61 24.20 -26.24
C VAL A 14 13.17 25.25 -25.22
N SER A 15 12.53 26.30 -25.69
CA SER A 15 11.90 27.32 -24.83
C SER A 15 10.57 26.77 -24.32
N VAL A 16 10.49 26.48 -23.01
CA VAL A 16 9.23 26.18 -22.33
C VAL A 16 8.50 27.50 -22.06
N ILE A 17 7.42 27.75 -22.79
CA ILE A 17 6.53 28.91 -22.57
C ILE A 17 5.61 28.58 -21.41
N MET A 18 5.85 29.19 -20.25
CA MET A 18 4.89 29.19 -19.13
C MET A 18 3.75 30.17 -19.47
N LEU A 19 2.57 29.66 -19.78
CA LEU A 19 1.36 30.46 -19.79
C LEU A 19 0.88 30.66 -18.35
N ARG A 20 1.12 31.87 -17.84
CA ARG A 20 0.43 32.35 -16.63
C ARG A 20 -0.94 32.87 -17.02
N THR A 21 -1.99 32.14 -16.75
CA THR A 21 -3.35 32.68 -16.79
C THR A 21 -3.65 33.44 -15.50
N LYS A 22 -3.77 34.75 -15.61
CA LYS A 22 -4.32 35.59 -14.55
C LYS A 22 -5.83 35.41 -14.54
N ALA A 23 -6.37 34.79 -13.51
CA ALA A 23 -7.80 34.77 -13.25
C ALA A 23 -8.20 36.16 -12.70
N SER A 24 -9.01 36.87 -13.45
CA SER A 24 -9.63 38.14 -13.09
C SER A 24 -10.85 37.85 -12.21
N CYS A 25 -10.91 38.48 -11.04
CA CYS A 25 -12.11 38.52 -10.21
C CYS A 25 -13.24 39.24 -10.94
N ALA A 26 -14.40 38.61 -11.04
CA ALA A 26 -15.65 39.35 -11.21
C ALA A 26 -16.75 38.69 -10.37
N PHE A 27 -17.31 39.48 -9.49
CA PHE A 27 -18.47 39.27 -8.64
C PHE A 27 -19.67 38.72 -9.39
N PHE A 28 -20.38 37.75 -8.81
CA PHE A 28 -21.84 37.80 -8.80
C PHE A 28 -22.38 37.03 -7.58
N LEU A 29 -23.05 37.81 -6.71
CA LEU A 29 -23.96 37.37 -5.71
C LEU A 29 -25.23 36.80 -6.37
N ILE A 30 -25.80 35.74 -5.84
CA ILE A 30 -27.23 35.60 -5.52
C ILE A 30 -27.57 34.12 -5.26
N SER A 31 -28.15 33.94 -4.08
CA SER A 31 -29.30 33.10 -3.75
C SER A 31 -29.09 31.67 -3.28
N MET A 32 -29.05 31.53 -2.00
CA MET A 32 -30.07 30.91 -1.10
C MET A 32 -30.48 29.45 -1.37
N PHE A 33 -30.20 28.67 -0.32
CA PHE A 33 -30.97 27.56 0.21
C PHE A 33 -31.09 26.28 -0.60
N LEU A 34 -30.27 25.31 -0.20
CA LEU A 34 -30.76 23.97 0.18
C LEU A 34 -29.66 23.31 1.05
N LEU A 35 -29.99 23.22 2.33
CA LEU A 35 -29.25 22.48 3.34
C LEU A 35 -29.44 20.98 3.02
N SER A 36 -28.57 20.42 2.19
CA SER A 36 -28.35 18.98 2.17
C SER A 36 -27.11 18.72 3.02
N VAL A 37 -27.32 18.15 4.19
CA VAL A 37 -26.26 17.57 5.01
C VAL A 37 -25.70 16.38 4.22
N GLN A 38 -24.79 16.65 3.31
CA GLN A 38 -23.90 15.60 2.79
C GLN A 38 -22.78 15.47 3.80
N SER A 39 -22.82 14.37 4.55
CA SER A 39 -21.65 13.93 5.30
C SER A 39 -20.47 13.91 4.32
N PRO A 40 -19.34 14.57 4.61
CA PRO A 40 -18.17 14.39 3.79
C PRO A 40 -17.77 12.91 3.93
N MET A 41 -18.00 12.12 2.88
CA MET A 41 -17.19 10.94 2.66
C MET A 41 -15.77 11.47 2.59
N LEU A 42 -15.00 11.22 3.64
CA LEU A 42 -13.57 11.48 3.65
C LEU A 42 -12.97 10.53 2.61
N LEU A 43 -12.88 11.01 1.38
CA LEU A 43 -12.08 10.36 0.35
C LEU A 43 -10.67 10.28 0.91
N ALA A 44 -10.13 9.08 1.02
CA ALA A 44 -8.73 8.91 1.30
C ALA A 44 -7.93 9.74 0.31
N ASP A 45 -7.15 10.69 0.80
CA ASP A 45 -6.23 11.45 -0.05
C ASP A 45 -5.21 10.46 -0.60
N THR A 46 -5.30 10.18 -1.88
CA THR A 46 -4.29 9.43 -2.61
C THR A 46 -3.40 10.44 -3.31
N GLU A 47 -2.26 10.77 -2.71
CA GLU A 47 -1.25 11.58 -3.36
C GLU A 47 -0.30 10.69 -4.18
N ILE A 48 -0.12 11.05 -5.45
CA ILE A 48 0.87 10.42 -6.33
C ILE A 48 2.04 11.39 -6.46
N SER A 49 3.18 11.03 -5.89
CA SER A 49 4.43 11.78 -6.00
C SER A 49 5.45 10.96 -6.79
N GLU A 50 5.95 11.51 -7.88
CA GLU A 50 7.05 10.87 -8.63
C GLU A 50 8.40 11.31 -8.06
N THR A 51 9.00 10.45 -7.26
CA THR A 51 10.37 10.64 -6.77
C THR A 51 11.23 9.49 -7.29
N SER A 52 12.25 9.81 -8.06
CA SER A 52 13.29 8.84 -8.47
C SER A 52 12.83 7.73 -9.45
N GLY A 53 11.91 8.01 -10.39
CA GLY A 53 11.51 7.07 -11.44
C GLY A 53 10.57 5.95 -10.97
N ARG A 54 10.03 6.05 -9.75
CA ARG A 54 8.97 5.18 -9.23
C ARG A 54 7.73 6.01 -8.97
N ALA A 55 6.58 5.53 -9.43
CA ALA A 55 5.32 6.10 -8.99
C ALA A 55 5.08 5.72 -7.54
N GLN A 56 4.87 6.73 -6.68
CA GLN A 56 4.57 6.53 -5.27
C GLN A 56 3.11 6.86 -5.00
N THR A 57 2.42 5.90 -4.39
CA THR A 57 1.06 6.08 -3.88
C THR A 57 1.11 6.13 -2.37
N THR A 58 0.44 7.09 -1.75
CA THR A 58 0.35 7.20 -0.29
C THR A 58 -1.08 6.97 0.18
N TRP A 59 -1.25 6.11 1.17
CA TRP A 59 -2.51 5.91 1.87
C TRP A 59 -2.46 6.51 3.27
N SER A 60 -3.54 7.22 3.63
CA SER A 60 -3.73 7.79 4.96
C SER A 60 -5.19 7.76 5.38
N GLY A 61 -5.47 7.76 6.68
CA GLY A 61 -6.82 7.76 7.21
C GLY A 61 -7.56 6.44 6.98
N SER A 62 -8.71 6.46 6.33
CA SER A 62 -9.52 5.26 6.07
C SER A 62 -9.49 4.88 4.60
N VAL A 63 -9.03 3.69 4.30
CA VAL A 63 -8.95 3.11 2.95
C VAL A 63 -9.84 1.88 2.88
N VAL A 64 -10.65 1.74 1.84
CA VAL A 64 -11.53 0.58 1.65
C VAL A 64 -11.15 -0.14 0.36
N LEU A 65 -10.84 -1.43 0.48
CA LEU A 65 -10.52 -2.30 -0.64
C LEU A 65 -11.63 -3.32 -0.88
N ASN A 66 -12.36 -3.16 -1.97
CA ASN A 66 -13.39 -4.11 -2.40
C ASN A 66 -12.88 -5.12 -3.45
N ASN A 67 -11.68 -4.92 -3.96
CA ASN A 67 -11.00 -5.78 -4.91
C ASN A 67 -9.53 -5.94 -4.52
N HIS A 68 -8.87 -6.96 -5.06
CA HIS A 68 -7.42 -7.09 -4.90
C HIS A 68 -6.71 -5.81 -5.31
N TYR A 69 -5.68 -5.46 -4.55
CA TYR A 69 -4.81 -4.34 -4.88
C TYR A 69 -3.40 -4.87 -5.18
N THR A 70 -2.87 -4.53 -6.33
CA THR A 70 -1.51 -4.90 -6.72
C THR A 70 -0.63 -3.66 -6.77
N ILE A 71 0.48 -3.69 -6.06
CA ILE A 71 1.54 -2.69 -6.15
C ILE A 71 2.45 -3.11 -7.30
N PRO A 72 2.45 -2.40 -8.44
CA PRO A 72 3.26 -2.80 -9.59
C PRO A 72 4.75 -2.84 -9.30
N VAL A 73 5.51 -3.59 -10.08
CA VAL A 73 6.96 -3.81 -9.89
C VAL A 73 7.76 -2.50 -9.81
N THR A 74 7.35 -1.47 -10.56
CA THR A 74 8.02 -0.18 -10.59
C THR A 74 7.59 0.78 -9.49
N ASP A 75 6.51 0.46 -8.78
CA ASP A 75 5.82 1.40 -7.92
C ASP A 75 6.08 1.14 -6.43
N GLU A 76 5.74 2.14 -5.64
CA GLU A 76 5.79 2.09 -4.19
C GLU A 76 4.45 2.50 -3.59
N LEU A 77 3.99 1.74 -2.60
CA LEU A 77 2.89 2.11 -1.71
C LEU A 77 3.45 2.47 -0.34
N VAL A 78 3.19 3.69 0.10
CA VAL A 78 3.47 4.15 1.46
C VAL A 78 2.15 4.22 2.24
N ILE A 79 2.12 3.62 3.43
CA ILE A 79 0.95 3.68 4.31
C ILE A 79 1.34 4.42 5.58
N SER A 80 0.75 5.59 5.77
CA SER A 80 1.04 6.50 6.87
C SER A 80 0.54 5.96 8.22
N PRO A 81 1.08 6.43 9.34
CA PRO A 81 0.58 6.06 10.66
C PRO A 81 -0.92 6.34 10.83
N CYS A 82 -1.59 5.61 11.72
CA CYS A 82 -3.03 5.71 11.98
C CYS A 82 -3.95 5.35 10.79
N THR A 83 -3.42 4.76 9.74
CA THR A 83 -4.25 4.33 8.61
C THR A 83 -5.01 3.07 8.96
N ASN A 84 -6.30 3.05 8.64
CA ASN A 84 -7.15 1.87 8.72
C ASN A 84 -7.51 1.41 7.30
N VAL A 85 -6.99 0.25 6.89
CA VAL A 85 -7.26 -0.37 5.60
C VAL A 85 -8.31 -1.46 5.81
N THR A 86 -9.54 -1.18 5.40
CA THR A 86 -10.65 -2.14 5.49
C THR A 86 -10.74 -2.95 4.20
N MET A 87 -10.69 -4.27 4.30
CA MET A 87 -10.63 -5.18 3.15
C MET A 87 -11.88 -6.07 3.13
N SER A 88 -12.49 -6.22 1.95
CA SER A 88 -13.62 -7.14 1.77
C SER A 88 -13.16 -8.60 1.81
N SER A 89 -14.11 -9.51 2.03
CA SER A 89 -13.85 -10.96 2.03
C SER A 89 -13.12 -11.40 0.76
N GLY A 90 -12.07 -12.21 0.94
CA GLY A 90 -11.24 -12.73 -0.13
C GLY A 90 -10.29 -11.70 -0.78
N VAL A 91 -10.31 -10.43 -0.37
CA VAL A 91 -9.43 -9.39 -0.93
C VAL A 91 -8.00 -9.56 -0.41
N ARG A 92 -7.01 -9.32 -1.27
CA ARG A 92 -5.57 -9.41 -0.98
C ARG A 92 -4.81 -8.22 -1.53
N ILE A 93 -3.77 -7.81 -0.81
CA ILE A 93 -2.76 -6.88 -1.32
C ILE A 93 -1.59 -7.70 -1.87
N TYR A 94 -1.31 -7.55 -3.17
CA TYR A 94 -0.15 -8.15 -3.82
C TYR A 94 0.99 -7.14 -3.93
N VAL A 95 2.15 -7.49 -3.41
CA VAL A 95 3.35 -6.66 -3.45
C VAL A 95 4.29 -7.22 -4.53
N GLU A 96 4.24 -6.63 -5.72
CA GLU A 96 5.18 -6.88 -6.82
C GLU A 96 6.33 -5.86 -6.78
N GLY A 97 6.03 -4.63 -6.37
CA GLY A 97 6.94 -3.52 -6.18
C GLY A 97 7.41 -3.40 -4.73
N ARG A 98 7.24 -2.22 -4.15
CA ARG A 98 7.61 -1.91 -2.78
C ARG A 98 6.41 -1.47 -1.95
N ILE A 99 6.33 -1.95 -0.71
CA ILE A 99 5.42 -1.42 0.29
C ILE A 99 6.21 -0.90 1.49
N THR A 100 5.81 0.26 2.00
CA THR A 100 6.35 0.85 3.23
C THR A 100 5.20 1.21 4.15
N VAL A 101 5.02 0.42 5.21
CA VAL A 101 4.03 0.68 6.26
C VAL A 101 4.75 1.33 7.44
N GLU A 102 4.33 2.54 7.79
CA GLU A 102 5.00 3.41 8.76
C GLU A 102 4.19 3.64 10.03
N GLY A 103 3.60 2.59 10.57
CA GLY A 103 2.93 2.68 11.86
C GLY A 103 3.89 3.07 12.99
N THR A 104 3.33 3.54 14.10
CA THR A 104 4.05 3.80 15.34
C THR A 104 3.39 3.07 16.50
N SER A 105 4.06 2.96 17.64
CA SER A 105 3.49 2.31 18.82
C SER A 105 2.22 2.98 19.34
N THR A 106 2.05 4.28 19.10
CA THR A 106 0.86 5.04 19.48
C THR A 106 -0.16 5.20 18.34
N CYS A 107 0.23 4.85 17.13
CA CYS A 107 -0.55 5.05 15.92
C CYS A 107 -0.25 3.94 14.90
N PRO A 108 -0.57 2.68 15.20
CA PRO A 108 -0.33 1.57 14.29
C PRO A 108 -1.20 1.70 13.03
N VAL A 109 -0.82 0.95 12.01
CA VAL A 109 -1.64 0.74 10.82
C VAL A 109 -2.47 -0.52 11.02
N TYR A 110 -3.74 -0.46 10.67
CA TYR A 110 -4.65 -1.60 10.76
C TYR A 110 -5.03 -2.10 9.37
N PHE A 111 -4.94 -3.41 9.16
CA PHE A 111 -5.54 -4.12 8.05
C PHE A 111 -6.64 -4.98 8.63
N ASP A 112 -7.89 -4.64 8.36
CA ASP A 112 -9.04 -5.23 9.00
C ASP A 112 -10.07 -5.66 7.95
N TYR A 113 -11.02 -6.49 8.32
CA TYR A 113 -12.08 -6.92 7.42
C TYR A 113 -13.29 -5.97 7.44
N SER A 114 -14.05 -5.96 6.34
CA SER A 114 -15.24 -5.10 6.22
C SER A 114 -16.54 -5.76 6.71
N GLY A 115 -16.43 -6.95 7.32
CA GLY A 115 -17.56 -7.81 7.62
C GLY A 115 -17.89 -8.78 6.47
N GLY A 116 -18.49 -9.92 6.81
CA GLY A 116 -18.92 -10.92 5.82
C GLY A 116 -17.88 -12.00 5.46
N GLY A 117 -16.72 -12.01 6.10
CA GLY A 117 -15.68 -13.05 5.94
C GLY A 117 -14.28 -12.46 5.81
N ASP A 118 -13.29 -13.28 6.05
CA ASP A 118 -11.89 -12.89 6.16
C ASP A 118 -11.30 -12.41 4.83
N HIS A 119 -10.42 -11.45 4.91
CA HIS A 119 -9.59 -11.04 3.79
C HIS A 119 -8.39 -11.99 3.63
N MET A 120 -7.68 -11.91 2.50
CA MET A 120 -6.56 -12.82 2.19
C MET A 120 -5.19 -12.27 2.58
N GLY A 121 -5.14 -11.17 3.36
CA GLY A 121 -3.91 -10.58 3.86
C GLY A 121 -3.02 -9.91 2.83
N ILE A 122 -1.70 -9.92 3.11
CA ILE A 122 -0.68 -9.27 2.29
C ILE A 122 0.26 -10.34 1.74
N GLN A 123 0.48 -10.34 0.42
CA GLN A 123 1.37 -11.28 -0.25
C GLN A 123 2.54 -10.56 -0.93
N PHE A 124 3.76 -10.92 -0.54
CA PHE A 124 4.99 -10.49 -1.20
C PHE A 124 5.37 -11.50 -2.28
N ASN A 125 5.46 -11.07 -3.51
CA ASN A 125 5.90 -11.88 -4.64
C ASN A 125 7.41 -11.75 -4.87
N SER A 126 8.00 -12.69 -5.57
CA SER A 126 9.46 -12.72 -5.83
C SER A 126 9.97 -11.47 -6.57
N SER A 127 9.11 -10.80 -7.32
CA SER A 127 9.42 -9.51 -7.95
C SER A 127 9.69 -8.38 -6.95
N SER A 128 9.21 -8.49 -5.72
CA SER A 128 9.46 -7.53 -4.64
C SER A 128 10.78 -7.76 -3.89
N ASN A 129 11.51 -8.84 -4.20
CA ASN A 129 12.79 -9.17 -3.57
C ASN A 129 13.83 -8.06 -3.77
N GLY A 130 14.61 -7.74 -2.73
CA GLY A 130 15.65 -6.71 -2.77
C GLY A 130 15.13 -5.27 -2.91
N ARG A 131 13.80 -5.04 -2.82
CA ARG A 131 13.22 -3.71 -2.98
C ARG A 131 13.11 -2.93 -1.67
N GLY A 132 13.41 -3.56 -0.54
CA GLY A 132 13.38 -2.95 0.78
C GLY A 132 11.96 -2.69 1.28
N SER A 133 11.03 -3.60 0.97
CA SER A 133 9.68 -3.56 1.53
C SER A 133 9.71 -3.68 3.04
N LYS A 134 8.87 -2.88 3.73
CA LYS A 134 8.83 -2.80 5.18
C LYS A 134 7.40 -2.75 5.69
N ILE A 135 7.10 -3.53 6.73
CA ILE A 135 5.92 -3.36 7.56
C ILE A 135 6.39 -3.15 9.00
N ASP A 136 6.05 -2.00 9.58
CA ASP A 136 6.41 -1.65 10.95
C ASP A 136 5.22 -1.10 11.72
N ASN A 137 5.01 -1.60 12.94
CA ASN A 137 3.89 -1.25 13.80
C ASN A 137 2.53 -1.37 13.08
N ALA A 138 2.16 -2.59 12.72
CA ALA A 138 0.90 -2.89 12.06
C ALA A 138 0.15 -4.03 12.75
N SER A 139 -1.17 -4.00 12.63
CA SER A 139 -2.07 -5.09 13.02
C SER A 139 -2.82 -5.62 11.80
N ILE A 140 -2.78 -6.92 11.59
CA ILE A 140 -3.55 -7.62 10.56
C ILE A 140 -4.59 -8.47 11.28
N ILE A 141 -5.85 -8.22 11.02
CA ILE A 141 -6.97 -8.72 11.82
C ILE A 141 -7.94 -9.46 10.91
N HIS A 142 -8.33 -10.69 11.29
CA HIS A 142 -9.28 -11.50 10.52
C HIS A 142 -8.85 -11.72 9.05
N ALA A 143 -7.67 -12.27 8.87
CA ALA A 143 -7.17 -12.67 7.55
C ALA A 143 -7.13 -14.19 7.44
N THR A 144 -7.47 -14.76 6.28
CA THR A 144 -7.23 -16.18 6.02
C THR A 144 -5.73 -16.48 6.12
N TYR A 145 -4.91 -15.68 5.44
CA TYR A 145 -3.45 -15.68 5.57
C TYR A 145 -3.01 -14.28 5.97
N GLY A 146 -2.36 -14.12 7.10
CA GLY A 146 -1.90 -12.80 7.54
C GLY A 146 -0.89 -12.19 6.57
N ILE A 147 0.30 -12.80 6.47
CA ILE A 147 1.36 -12.42 5.53
C ILE A 147 1.87 -13.66 4.81
N THR A 148 1.90 -13.62 3.48
CA THR A 148 2.50 -14.65 2.63
C THR A 148 3.74 -14.09 1.94
N VAL A 149 4.86 -14.82 1.92
CA VAL A 149 6.11 -14.37 1.30
C VAL A 149 6.59 -15.43 0.31
N TYR A 150 6.64 -15.07 -0.98
CA TYR A 150 7.17 -15.91 -2.05
C TYR A 150 8.53 -15.38 -2.53
N GLY A 151 9.63 -16.03 -2.13
CA GLY A 151 10.98 -15.74 -2.63
C GLY A 151 11.37 -14.26 -2.50
N SER A 152 10.96 -13.60 -1.43
CA SER A 152 11.17 -12.18 -1.17
C SER A 152 11.75 -11.98 0.24
N ASP A 153 12.22 -10.77 0.53
CA ASP A 153 12.97 -10.42 1.73
C ASP A 153 12.40 -9.21 2.50
N PRO A 154 11.07 -9.13 2.77
CA PRO A 154 10.52 -7.99 3.49
C PRO A 154 11.03 -7.89 4.92
N TYR A 155 11.10 -6.66 5.43
CA TYR A 155 11.34 -6.38 6.84
C TYR A 155 9.99 -6.24 7.56
N LEU A 156 9.74 -7.10 8.55
CA LEU A 156 8.52 -7.14 9.34
C LEU A 156 8.87 -6.87 10.80
N ALA A 157 8.41 -5.76 11.37
CA ALA A 157 8.71 -5.39 12.74
C ALA A 157 7.46 -4.94 13.49
N ASN A 158 7.35 -5.33 14.77
CA ASN A 158 6.22 -4.92 15.61
C ASN A 158 4.87 -5.21 14.96
N VAL A 159 4.72 -6.38 14.38
CA VAL A 159 3.50 -6.80 13.66
C VAL A 159 2.71 -7.73 14.56
N THR A 160 1.41 -7.44 14.70
CA THR A 160 0.46 -8.34 15.34
C THR A 160 -0.47 -8.89 14.27
N ILE A 161 -0.61 -10.21 14.20
CA ILE A 161 -1.60 -10.89 13.37
C ILE A 161 -2.59 -11.54 14.33
N TRP A 162 -3.81 -11.04 14.34
CA TRP A 162 -4.84 -11.50 15.25
C TRP A 162 -5.93 -12.25 14.51
N ASN A 163 -6.25 -13.43 15.05
CA ASN A 163 -7.25 -14.35 14.54
C ASN A 163 -7.11 -14.64 13.03
N PRO A 164 -5.93 -15.09 12.56
CA PRO A 164 -5.83 -15.59 11.20
C PRO A 164 -6.58 -16.93 11.10
N ASP A 165 -7.42 -17.05 10.06
CA ASP A 165 -8.25 -18.24 9.88
C ASP A 165 -7.41 -19.49 9.60
N ASP A 166 -6.33 -19.36 8.82
CA ASP A 166 -5.45 -20.46 8.44
C ASP A 166 -4.01 -20.24 8.98
N VAL A 167 -3.24 -19.32 8.42
CA VAL A 167 -1.83 -19.13 8.77
C VAL A 167 -1.53 -17.66 9.03
N GLY A 168 -0.80 -17.36 10.12
CA GLY A 168 -0.34 -16.00 10.40
C GLY A 168 0.72 -15.54 9.42
N VAL A 169 1.82 -16.30 9.26
CA VAL A 169 2.89 -16.02 8.28
C VAL A 169 3.24 -17.29 7.54
N ASP A 170 3.25 -17.23 6.22
CA ASP A 170 3.53 -18.34 5.32
C ASP A 170 4.71 -18.01 4.39
N LEU A 171 5.72 -18.89 4.34
CA LEU A 171 6.99 -18.67 3.65
C LEU A 171 7.22 -19.71 2.56
N PHE A 172 7.43 -19.27 1.32
CA PHE A 172 7.66 -20.12 0.16
C PHE A 172 8.89 -19.71 -0.66
N ASN A 173 9.37 -20.62 -1.47
CA ASN A 173 10.38 -20.38 -2.49
C ASN A 173 11.65 -19.66 -1.96
N SER A 174 12.22 -20.19 -0.88
CA SER A 174 13.39 -19.60 -0.24
C SER A 174 13.21 -18.13 0.17
N ALA A 175 12.02 -17.79 0.66
CA ALA A 175 11.75 -16.49 1.27
C ALA A 175 12.70 -16.23 2.44
N THR A 176 13.22 -15.02 2.56
CA THR A 176 14.18 -14.63 3.61
C THR A 176 13.75 -13.35 4.32
N PRO A 177 12.52 -13.26 4.86
CA PRO A 177 12.09 -12.07 5.57
C PRO A 177 12.92 -11.85 6.82
N THR A 178 13.13 -10.58 7.17
CA THR A 178 13.63 -10.22 8.50
C THR A 178 12.45 -9.94 9.41
N ILE A 179 12.28 -10.75 10.46
CA ILE A 179 11.12 -10.66 11.35
C ILE A 179 11.59 -10.27 12.76
N ARG A 180 10.95 -9.24 13.36
CA ARG A 180 11.18 -8.78 14.71
C ARG A 180 9.86 -8.44 15.41
N ASN A 181 9.70 -8.88 16.66
CA ASN A 181 8.50 -8.63 17.48
C ASN A 181 7.21 -8.96 16.73
N LEU A 182 7.12 -10.17 16.20
CA LEU A 182 5.91 -10.71 15.58
C LEU A 182 5.08 -11.40 16.66
N VAL A 183 3.81 -11.05 16.75
CA VAL A 183 2.81 -11.72 17.56
C VAL A 183 1.76 -12.32 16.61
N ILE A 184 1.47 -13.60 16.76
CA ILE A 184 0.37 -14.28 16.10
C ILE A 184 -0.51 -14.84 17.20
N ASP A 185 -1.74 -14.39 17.24
CA ASP A 185 -2.69 -14.71 18.29
C ASP A 185 -3.97 -15.29 17.68
N GLU A 186 -4.55 -16.29 18.36
CA GLU A 186 -5.78 -16.99 17.97
C GLU A 186 -5.75 -17.61 16.55
N ALA A 187 -4.59 -18.06 16.07
CA ALA A 187 -4.48 -18.69 14.75
C ALA A 187 -5.28 -20.00 14.66
N GLY A 188 -6.02 -20.16 13.57
CA GLY A 188 -6.67 -21.42 13.24
C GLY A 188 -7.87 -21.77 14.12
N GLN A 189 -8.64 -20.83 14.58
CA GLN A 189 -9.79 -21.03 15.47
C GLN A 189 -11.07 -21.54 14.77
N ASP A 190 -11.05 -21.82 13.47
CA ASP A 190 -12.25 -22.35 12.81
C ASP A 190 -12.58 -23.78 13.29
N TRP A 191 -13.64 -23.89 14.07
CA TRP A 191 -14.07 -25.10 14.77
C TRP A 191 -14.61 -26.22 13.86
N ASN A 192 -14.71 -26.01 12.55
CA ASN A 192 -15.39 -26.94 11.65
C ASN A 192 -14.49 -27.99 10.99
N PHE A 193 -13.16 -27.94 11.17
CA PHE A 193 -12.25 -28.93 10.57
C PHE A 193 -11.29 -29.55 11.58
N PRO A 194 -11.56 -30.76 12.06
CA PRO A 194 -10.76 -31.43 13.11
C PRO A 194 -9.40 -32.01 12.64
N THR A 195 -8.97 -31.77 11.40
CA THR A 195 -7.87 -32.55 10.82
C THR A 195 -6.75 -31.76 10.12
N TYR A 196 -6.74 -30.43 10.13
CA TYR A 196 -5.65 -29.69 9.50
C TYR A 196 -4.74 -29.02 10.53
N TRP A 197 -3.44 -29.25 10.37
CA TRP A 197 -2.39 -28.63 11.17
C TRP A 197 -2.33 -27.14 10.83
N ARG A 198 -2.64 -26.31 11.83
CA ARG A 198 -2.66 -24.86 11.68
C ARG A 198 -1.44 -24.30 12.36
N TYR A 199 -0.64 -23.59 11.63
CA TYR A 199 0.63 -23.06 12.11
C TYR A 199 0.57 -21.53 12.20
N GLY A 200 1.07 -20.99 13.30
CA GLY A 200 1.32 -19.56 13.38
C GLY A 200 2.33 -19.09 12.32
N ILE A 201 3.29 -19.96 11.97
CA ILE A 201 4.27 -19.75 10.90
C ILE A 201 4.33 -21.04 10.07
N GLY A 202 4.06 -20.96 8.78
CA GLY A 202 4.28 -22.01 7.80
C GLY A 202 5.68 -21.88 7.18
N LEU A 203 6.41 -22.97 7.04
CA LEU A 203 7.77 -23.05 6.44
C LEU A 203 7.75 -23.87 5.17
#